data_5018301873c09b9aa47defbca2f21f1c
#
_entry.id   5018301873c09b9aa47defbca2f21f1c
#
_cell.length_a   1.000
_cell.length_b   1.000
_cell.length_c   1.000
_cell.angle_alpha   90.00
_cell.angle_beta   90.00
_cell.angle_gamma   90.00
#
_symmetry.space_group_name_H-M   'P 1'
#
loop_
_entity.id
_entity.type
_entity.pdbx_description
1 polymer ?
#
loop_
_entity_poly.entity_id
_entity_poly.type
_entity_poly.pdbx_seq_one_letter_code
_entity_poly.pdbx_strand_id
1 'polypeptide(L)'
;MITLGARQFAGPFISRLWSPPRAPGLYSVMVPGWRLLMFHAVHFGHASDLSAPGLVKEHPKYGYWMTLAGSEWNLYIATCEMYQSTETERTAAYEELLTLPTTTTRGQAHAQL
;
A
#
# COMPACT_ATOMS: atom_id res chain seq x y z
N MET A 1 11.54 1.58 -1.67
CA MET A 1 11.30 0.51 -0.69
C MET A 1 10.88 1.13 0.63
N ILE A 2 9.88 0.58 1.25
CA ILE A 2 9.33 1.12 2.49
C ILE A 2 9.02 -0.03 3.43
N THR A 3 9.27 0.16 4.73
CA THR A 3 8.98 -0.87 5.74
C THR A 3 7.68 -0.56 6.44
N LEU A 4 6.78 -1.52 6.42
CA LEU A 4 5.51 -1.44 7.16
C LEU A 4 5.45 -2.65 8.07
N GLY A 5 5.57 -2.40 9.38
CA GLY A 5 5.71 -3.47 10.36
C GLY A 5 6.99 -4.24 10.12
N ALA A 6 6.89 -5.55 10.02
CA ALA A 6 8.04 -6.42 9.81
C ALA A 6 8.32 -6.69 8.33
N ARG A 7 7.56 -6.08 7.42
CA ARG A 7 7.65 -6.40 5.99
C ARG A 7 8.15 -5.23 5.18
N GLN A 8 8.90 -5.53 4.13
CA GLN A 8 9.33 -4.52 3.18
C GLN A 8 8.39 -4.51 1.99
N PHE A 9 7.96 -3.32 1.62
CA PHE A 9 7.09 -3.10 0.48
C PHE A 9 7.87 -2.38 -0.61
N ALA A 10 7.62 -2.77 -1.85
CA ALA A 10 8.15 -2.05 -3.00
C ALA A 10 7.37 -0.74 -3.15
N GLY A 11 8.04 0.30 -3.58
CA GLY A 11 7.46 1.61 -3.75
C GLY A 11 7.83 2.55 -2.61
N PRO A 12 7.01 3.53 -2.31
CA PRO A 12 5.69 3.83 -2.92
C PRO A 12 5.78 4.28 -4.37
N PHE A 13 4.86 3.80 -5.18
CA PHE A 13 4.76 4.19 -6.59
C PHE A 13 3.58 5.14 -6.77
N ILE A 14 3.74 6.12 -7.65
CA ILE A 14 2.61 6.98 -8.02
C ILE A 14 1.56 6.09 -8.67
N SER A 15 0.35 6.10 -8.12
CA SER A 15 -0.72 5.20 -8.56
C SER A 15 -0.98 5.31 -10.06
N ARG A 16 -0.95 6.53 -10.59
CA ARG A 16 -1.19 6.77 -12.00
C ARG A 16 -0.18 6.08 -12.90
N LEU A 17 1.06 5.93 -12.44
CA LEU A 17 2.15 5.35 -13.22
C LEU A 17 2.44 3.91 -12.85
N TRP A 18 1.73 3.39 -11.87
CA TRP A 18 2.01 2.07 -11.30
C TRP A 18 1.61 0.95 -12.25
N SER A 19 2.53 0.01 -12.45
CA SER A 19 2.27 -1.22 -13.18
C SER A 19 2.20 -2.35 -12.18
N PRO A 20 1.00 -2.83 -11.84
CA PRO A 20 0.87 -3.84 -10.80
C PRO A 20 1.45 -5.19 -11.24
N PRO A 21 2.15 -5.87 -10.33
CA PRO A 21 2.71 -7.18 -10.64
C PRO A 21 1.62 -8.25 -10.66
N ARG A 22 1.80 -9.25 -11.49
CA ARG A 22 0.91 -10.43 -11.52
C ARG A 22 1.36 -11.39 -10.44
N ALA A 23 1.03 -11.06 -9.21
CA ALA A 23 1.46 -11.85 -8.06
C ALA A 23 0.48 -11.67 -6.92
N PRO A 24 0.32 -12.68 -6.07
CA PRO A 24 -0.42 -12.49 -4.83
C PRO A 24 0.39 -11.64 -3.88
N GLY A 25 -0.28 -10.94 -3.01
CA GLY A 25 0.42 -10.16 -2.01
C GLY A 25 -0.44 -9.16 -1.27
N LEU A 26 0.27 -8.27 -0.58
CA LEU A 26 -0.32 -7.19 0.18
C LEU A 26 -0.10 -5.89 -0.57
N TYR A 27 -0.98 -4.93 -0.35
CA TYR A 27 -0.78 -3.60 -0.88
C TYR A 27 -1.21 -2.56 0.14
N SER A 28 -0.67 -1.37 0.00
CA SER A 28 -1.04 -0.23 0.82
C SER A 28 -1.29 0.96 -0.09
N VAL A 29 -2.40 1.65 0.17
CA VAL A 29 -2.67 2.92 -0.48
C VAL A 29 -2.16 4.02 0.43
N MET A 30 -1.37 4.94 -0.10
CA MET A 30 -0.68 5.94 0.70
C MET A 30 -0.84 7.32 0.10
N VAL A 31 -0.80 8.32 0.95
CA VAL A 31 -0.79 9.71 0.55
C VAL A 31 0.42 10.40 1.19
N PRO A 32 0.94 11.48 0.59
CA PRO A 32 2.05 12.20 1.19
C PRO A 32 1.67 12.74 2.57
N GLY A 33 2.61 12.61 3.50
CA GLY A 33 2.48 13.25 4.79
C GLY A 33 2.84 14.72 4.72
N TRP A 34 2.76 15.40 5.85
CA TRP A 34 3.06 16.82 5.91
C TRP A 34 4.56 17.12 5.86
N ARG A 35 5.41 16.11 6.00
CA ARG A 35 6.86 16.24 5.87
C ARG A 35 7.34 15.61 4.60
N LEU A 36 8.43 16.14 4.06
CA LEU A 36 9.08 15.59 2.90
C LEU A 36 9.44 14.12 3.12
N LEU A 37 9.20 13.27 2.13
CA LEU A 37 9.48 11.84 2.15
C LEU A 37 8.70 11.05 3.19
N MET A 38 7.64 11.63 3.73
CA MET A 38 6.76 10.93 4.66
C MET A 38 5.47 10.57 3.96
N PHE A 39 4.94 9.41 4.29
CA PHE A 39 3.70 8.91 3.71
C PHE A 39 2.78 8.39 4.79
N HIS A 40 1.49 8.64 4.61
CA HIS A 40 0.45 8.04 5.45
C HIS A 40 -0.14 6.86 4.72
N ALA A 41 -0.19 5.71 5.38
CA ALA A 41 -0.96 4.57 4.88
C ALA A 41 -2.43 4.82 5.21
N VAL A 42 -3.26 4.94 4.19
CA VAL A 42 -4.69 5.18 4.39
C VAL A 42 -5.51 3.92 4.17
N HIS A 43 -4.89 2.87 3.66
CA HIS A 43 -5.57 1.59 3.43
C HIS A 43 -4.54 0.48 3.27
N PHE A 44 -4.86 -0.69 3.82
CA PHE A 44 -4.13 -1.92 3.57
C PHE A 44 -5.09 -2.91 2.94
N GLY A 45 -4.58 -3.76 2.07
CA GLY A 45 -5.37 -4.81 1.47
C GLY A 45 -4.49 -5.98 1.07
N HIS A 46 -5.13 -7.05 0.62
CA HIS A 46 -4.45 -8.20 0.06
C HIS A 46 -5.22 -8.71 -1.14
N ALA A 47 -4.53 -9.40 -2.02
CA ALA A 47 -5.14 -9.93 -3.22
C ALA A 47 -4.41 -11.19 -3.66
N SER A 48 -5.16 -12.08 -4.33
CA SER A 48 -4.55 -13.25 -4.98
C SER A 48 -3.81 -12.84 -6.24
N ASP A 49 -4.12 -11.67 -6.79
CA ASP A 49 -3.45 -11.13 -7.97
C ASP A 49 -3.47 -9.61 -7.86
N LEU A 50 -2.31 -9.04 -7.58
CA LEU A 50 -2.17 -7.58 -7.42
C LEU A 50 -2.44 -6.83 -8.73
N SER A 51 -2.40 -7.52 -9.86
CA SER A 51 -2.71 -6.91 -11.16
C SER A 51 -4.21 -6.96 -11.52
N ALA A 52 -5.04 -7.46 -10.61
CA ALA A 52 -6.48 -7.57 -10.87
C ALA A 52 -7.07 -6.21 -11.24
N PRO A 53 -7.88 -6.13 -12.31
CA PRO A 53 -8.48 -4.86 -12.69
C PRO A 53 -9.32 -4.28 -11.55
N GLY A 54 -9.20 -2.99 -11.36
CA GLY A 54 -10.03 -2.31 -10.37
C GLY A 54 -9.62 -2.44 -8.93
N LEU A 55 -8.48 -3.08 -8.66
CA LEU A 55 -8.02 -3.28 -7.29
C LEU A 55 -7.99 -1.97 -6.49
N VAL A 56 -7.56 -0.90 -7.11
CA VAL A 56 -7.47 0.41 -6.48
C VAL A 56 -8.54 1.35 -7.04
N LYS A 57 -8.59 1.52 -8.35
CA LYS A 57 -9.44 2.55 -8.98
C LYS A 57 -10.92 2.29 -8.84
N GLU A 58 -11.33 1.04 -8.75
CA GLU A 58 -12.73 0.70 -8.60
C GLU A 58 -13.10 0.34 -7.16
N HIS A 59 -12.16 0.53 -6.25
CA HIS A 59 -12.44 0.30 -4.84
C HIS A 59 -13.47 1.33 -4.34
N PRO A 60 -14.40 0.91 -3.49
CA PRO A 60 -15.43 1.85 -2.96
C PRO A 60 -14.84 3.09 -2.28
N LYS A 61 -13.65 2.99 -1.72
CA LYS A 61 -13.03 4.10 -1.02
C LYS A 61 -12.11 4.96 -1.90
N TYR A 62 -12.03 4.67 -3.19
CA TYR A 62 -11.12 5.39 -4.07
C TYR A 62 -11.38 6.90 -4.06
N GLY A 63 -12.64 7.30 -4.09
CA GLY A 63 -12.98 8.72 -4.04
C GLY A 63 -12.51 9.40 -2.76
N TYR A 64 -12.62 8.71 -1.64
CA TYR A 64 -12.13 9.21 -0.36
C TYR A 64 -10.60 9.35 -0.39
N TRP A 65 -9.90 8.35 -0.90
CA TRP A 65 -8.43 8.42 -1.03
C TRP A 65 -8.01 9.58 -1.91
N MET A 66 -8.73 9.80 -3.01
CA MET A 66 -8.42 10.91 -3.90
C MET A 66 -8.64 12.26 -3.22
N THR A 67 -9.66 12.36 -2.38
CA THR A 67 -9.89 13.57 -1.59
C THR A 67 -8.72 13.83 -0.65
N LEU A 68 -8.22 12.78 0.00
CA LEU A 68 -7.07 12.92 0.90
C LEU A 68 -5.79 13.28 0.14
N ALA A 69 -5.60 12.71 -1.04
CA ALA A 69 -4.41 12.97 -1.84
C ALA A 69 -4.44 14.34 -2.50
N GLY A 70 -5.61 14.80 -2.84
CA GLY A 70 -5.81 16.07 -3.55
C GLY A 70 -5.57 15.98 -5.05
N SER A 71 -4.94 14.92 -5.52
CA SER A 71 -4.61 14.72 -6.94
C SER A 71 -4.24 13.25 -7.14
N GLU A 72 -4.52 12.72 -8.32
CA GLU A 72 -4.10 11.35 -8.64
C GLU A 72 -2.58 11.20 -8.70
N TRP A 73 -1.84 12.31 -8.85
CA TRP A 73 -0.38 12.30 -8.80
C TRP A 73 0.16 12.16 -7.38
N ASN A 74 -0.68 12.36 -6.39
CA ASN A 74 -0.32 12.24 -4.98
C ASN A 74 -0.90 11.00 -4.31
N LEU A 75 -1.49 10.11 -5.09
CA LEU A 75 -1.92 8.82 -4.58
C LEU A 75 -0.84 7.79 -4.89
N TYR A 76 -0.38 7.08 -3.86
CA TYR A 76 0.73 6.17 -3.98
C TYR A 76 0.31 4.76 -3.57
N ILE A 77 0.97 3.77 -4.17
CA ILE A 77 0.74 2.36 -3.89
C ILE A 77 2.06 1.73 -3.51
N ALA A 78 2.07 0.97 -2.44
CA ALA A 78 3.20 0.13 -2.06
C ALA A 78 2.72 -1.32 -2.05
N THR A 79 3.56 -2.24 -2.47
CA THR A 79 3.18 -3.65 -2.58
C THR A 79 4.23 -4.56 -1.95
N CYS A 80 3.74 -5.65 -1.36
CA CYS A 80 4.57 -6.71 -0.84
C CYS A 80 4.13 -8.01 -1.50
N GLU A 81 4.88 -8.47 -2.47
CA GLU A 81 4.55 -9.71 -3.19
C GLU A 81 4.76 -10.91 -2.27
N MET A 82 3.81 -11.83 -2.30
CA MET A 82 3.85 -13.03 -1.48
C MET A 82 3.64 -14.24 -2.39
N TYR A 83 4.66 -14.57 -3.18
CA TYR A 83 4.58 -15.66 -4.15
C TYR A 83 4.20 -16.96 -3.47
N GLN A 84 3.33 -17.74 -4.13
CA GLN A 84 2.88 -19.04 -3.65
C GLN A 84 2.19 -19.00 -2.29
N SER A 85 1.75 -17.83 -1.85
CA SER A 85 1.03 -17.71 -0.59
C SER A 85 -0.42 -18.17 -0.75
N THR A 86 -0.95 -18.74 0.32
CA THR A 86 -2.38 -19.06 0.40
C THR A 86 -3.15 -17.83 0.85
N GLU A 87 -4.48 -17.88 0.67
CA GLU A 87 -5.32 -16.82 1.17
C GLU A 87 -5.19 -16.67 2.69
N THR A 88 -5.07 -17.80 3.39
CA THR A 88 -4.90 -17.79 4.85
C THR A 88 -3.63 -17.04 5.23
N GLU A 89 -2.53 -17.30 4.53
CA GLU A 89 -1.27 -16.62 4.81
C GLU A 89 -1.36 -15.12 4.54
N ARG A 90 -2.00 -14.74 3.43
CA ARG A 90 -2.18 -13.32 3.12
C ARG A 90 -3.09 -12.62 4.11
N THR A 91 -4.15 -13.29 4.54
CA THR A 91 -5.07 -12.73 5.53
C THR A 91 -4.36 -12.51 6.85
N ALA A 92 -3.55 -13.47 7.30
CA ALA A 92 -2.79 -13.33 8.53
C ALA A 92 -1.82 -12.15 8.46
N ALA A 93 -1.11 -12.01 7.33
CA ALA A 93 -0.19 -10.90 7.14
C ALA A 93 -0.92 -9.56 7.08
N TYR A 94 -2.07 -9.53 6.43
CA TYR A 94 -2.92 -8.35 6.37
C TYR A 94 -3.38 -7.94 7.77
N GLU A 95 -3.82 -8.90 8.59
CA GLU A 95 -4.26 -8.60 9.95
C GLU A 95 -3.12 -8.07 10.81
N GLU A 96 -1.90 -8.54 10.61
CA GLU A 96 -0.74 -7.95 11.27
C GLU A 96 -0.60 -6.46 10.93
N LEU A 97 -0.79 -6.10 9.66
CA LEU A 97 -0.69 -4.71 9.26
C LEU A 97 -1.74 -3.85 9.94
N LEU A 98 -2.93 -4.40 10.16
CA LEU A 98 -4.01 -3.65 10.81
C LEU A 98 -3.73 -3.36 12.28
N THR A 99 -2.78 -4.06 12.90
CA THR A 99 -2.40 -3.80 14.28
C THR A 99 -1.38 -2.67 14.42
N LEU A 100 -0.82 -2.20 13.31
CA LEU A 100 0.14 -1.11 13.36
C LEU A 100 -0.56 0.18 13.75
N PRO A 101 0.11 1.05 14.53
CA PRO A 101 -0.47 2.35 14.80
C PRO A 101 -0.59 3.13 13.51
N THR A 102 -1.60 4.00 13.43
CA THR A 102 -1.75 4.89 12.30
C THR A 102 -0.61 5.89 12.36
N THR A 103 0.39 5.70 11.55
CA THR A 103 1.58 6.52 11.56
C THR A 103 1.95 6.96 10.18
N THR A 104 2.74 8.02 10.14
CA THR A 104 3.41 8.45 8.93
C THR A 104 4.67 7.62 8.78
N THR A 105 4.91 7.12 7.58
CA THR A 105 6.07 6.30 7.28
C THR A 105 6.92 7.02 6.24
N ARG A 106 8.23 6.97 6.39
CA ARG A 106 9.13 7.52 5.39
C ARG A 106 9.13 6.63 4.15
N GLY A 107 9.43 7.22 3.01
CA GLY A 107 9.52 6.49 1.76
C GLY A 107 10.79 5.67 1.60
N GLN A 108 11.46 5.32 2.67
CA GLN A 108 12.68 4.53 2.65
C GLN A 108 12.57 3.34 3.58
N ALA A 109 13.40 2.33 3.34
CA ALA A 109 13.24 1.04 3.97
C ALA A 109 13.27 1.06 5.50
N HIS A 110 14.01 1.94 6.10
CA HIS A 110 14.17 1.95 7.55
C HIS A 110 13.32 2.99 8.24
N ALA A 111 12.28 3.41 7.64
CA ALA A 111 11.67 4.68 7.96
C ALA A 111 10.59 4.66 9.01
N GLN A 112 10.53 3.67 9.80
CA GLN A 112 9.62 3.66 10.94
C GLN A 112 10.05 4.71 11.95
N LEU A 113 9.15 5.53 12.33
CA LEU A 113 9.39 6.56 13.32
C LEU A 113 8.77 6.20 14.66
#